data_7cd744f71ac134aa632582c4416fec01
#
_entry.id   7cd744f71ac134aa632582c4416fec01
#
_cell.length_a   1.000
_cell.length_b   1.000
_cell.length_c   1.000
_cell.angle_alpha   90.00
_cell.angle_beta   90.00
_cell.angle_gamma   90.00
#
_symmetry.space_group_name_H-M   'P 1'
#
loop_
_entity.id
_entity.type
_entity.pdbx_description
1 polymer ?
#
loop_
_entity_poly.entity_id
_entity_poly.type
_entity_poly.pdbx_seq_one_letter_code
_entity_poly.pdbx_strand_id
1 'polypeptide(L)'
;MCLAASLALSACGPAHKGQLKVEPADASAEASAEASESSSPTPSKSPSPTASASTPSPSATTWTAPSVTVSSEDSSVWTHDDERIKKDSAGPNGTIDGYTVNANPACFGFVSSEAEERFYTLRGVGDDIQSKAALKSQQTIFSNYQTTQGPNLVEAVRDDSGTFPGYEETFSVTANFSDSPNTPMDGYRFDRRVGEKGFTFEVMLLCPQGSLIGLDQWHTILGGIRIQGIDAGAM
;
A
#
# COMPACT_ATOMS: atom_id res chain seq x y z
N MET A 1 48.38 12.70 31.54
CA MET A 1 48.21 13.18 30.14
C MET A 1 47.36 12.14 29.43
N CYS A 2 46.04 12.34 29.39
CA CYS A 2 45.10 11.50 28.66
C CYS A 2 44.61 12.29 27.45
N LEU A 3 45.00 11.85 26.25
CA LEU A 3 44.41 12.35 25.00
C LEU A 3 43.05 11.72 24.79
N ALA A 4 41.98 12.52 24.84
CA ALA A 4 40.65 12.16 24.40
C ALA A 4 40.57 12.43 22.89
N ALA A 5 40.49 11.39 22.08
CA ALA A 5 40.23 11.48 20.65
C ALA A 5 38.69 11.60 20.45
N SER A 6 38.23 12.79 20.14
CA SER A 6 36.84 13.04 19.72
C SER A 6 36.69 12.60 18.27
N LEU A 7 36.04 11.46 18.05
CA LEU A 7 35.54 11.05 16.72
C LEU A 7 34.21 11.80 16.47
N ALA A 8 34.30 12.90 15.73
CA ALA A 8 33.11 13.54 15.14
C ALA A 8 32.70 12.72 13.91
N LEU A 9 31.68 11.87 14.05
CA LEU A 9 30.96 11.32 12.89
C LEU A 9 30.08 12.42 12.30
N SER A 10 30.60 13.12 11.30
CA SER A 10 29.78 13.97 10.43
C SER A 10 29.06 13.08 9.41
N ALA A 11 27.95 12.51 9.77
CA ALA A 11 27.02 11.90 8.83
C ALA A 11 26.03 12.96 8.30
N CYS A 12 26.52 14.00 7.61
CA CYS A 12 25.71 14.88 6.79
C CYS A 12 25.75 14.39 5.35
N GLY A 13 24.96 13.39 5.02
CA GLY A 13 24.56 13.15 3.62
C GLY A 13 23.67 14.30 3.16
N PRO A 14 23.77 14.75 1.90
CA PRO A 14 22.89 15.79 1.37
C PRO A 14 21.43 15.32 1.45
N ALA A 15 20.54 16.16 2.01
CA ALA A 15 19.13 15.91 1.99
C ALA A 15 18.65 15.84 0.54
N HIS A 16 18.17 14.69 0.10
CA HIS A 16 17.65 14.53 -1.25
C HIS A 16 16.34 15.32 -1.38
N LYS A 17 16.32 16.31 -2.26
CA LYS A 17 15.14 17.13 -2.58
C LYS A 17 14.38 16.62 -3.81
N GLY A 18 14.82 15.52 -4.39
CA GLY A 18 14.20 14.92 -5.56
C GLY A 18 12.85 14.27 -5.25
N GLN A 19 11.92 14.37 -6.20
CA GLN A 19 10.63 13.67 -6.14
C GLN A 19 10.83 12.20 -6.48
N LEU A 20 10.16 11.31 -5.76
CA LEU A 20 10.08 9.90 -6.11
C LEU A 20 9.29 9.75 -7.41
N LYS A 21 9.91 9.17 -8.44
CA LYS A 21 9.24 8.85 -9.70
C LYS A 21 8.57 7.48 -9.54
N VAL A 22 7.29 7.48 -9.21
CA VAL A 22 6.46 6.27 -9.25
C VAL A 22 5.97 6.11 -10.68
N GLU A 23 6.44 5.11 -11.40
CA GLU A 23 5.85 4.72 -12.69
C GLU A 23 4.69 3.76 -12.40
N PRO A 24 3.48 4.00 -12.96
CA PRO A 24 2.39 3.05 -12.82
C PRO A 24 2.78 1.72 -13.47
N ALA A 25 2.66 0.64 -12.72
CA ALA A 25 2.88 -0.70 -13.24
C ALA A 25 1.78 -1.04 -14.24
N ASP A 26 2.12 -1.18 -15.53
CA ASP A 26 1.24 -1.73 -16.54
C ASP A 26 0.94 -3.20 -16.17
N ALA A 27 -0.27 -3.44 -15.67
CA ALA A 27 -0.72 -4.76 -15.28
C ALA A 27 -1.17 -5.55 -16.53
N SER A 28 -0.22 -5.91 -17.40
CA SER A 28 -0.41 -6.93 -18.44
C SER A 28 0.20 -8.24 -17.96
N ALA A 29 -0.50 -8.94 -17.08
CA ALA A 29 -0.22 -10.34 -16.81
C ALA A 29 -1.04 -11.20 -17.78
N GLU A 30 -0.49 -11.55 -18.93
CA GLU A 30 -1.00 -12.63 -19.77
C GLU A 30 -0.79 -13.96 -19.04
N ALA A 31 -1.89 -14.56 -18.59
CA ALA A 31 -1.90 -15.92 -18.10
C ALA A 31 -1.77 -16.88 -19.29
N SER A 32 -0.58 -17.42 -19.53
CA SER A 32 -0.37 -18.57 -20.40
C SER A 32 -0.99 -19.81 -19.77
N ALA A 33 -2.14 -20.23 -20.28
CA ALA A 33 -2.73 -21.53 -20.00
C ALA A 33 -2.10 -22.56 -20.96
N GLU A 34 -1.22 -23.42 -20.46
CA GLU A 34 -0.80 -24.63 -21.16
C GLU A 34 -1.96 -25.65 -21.17
N ALA A 35 -2.44 -25.94 -22.35
CA ALA A 35 -3.41 -26.99 -22.61
C ALA A 35 -2.70 -28.35 -22.64
N SER A 36 -3.01 -29.20 -21.65
CA SER A 36 -2.70 -30.65 -21.74
C SER A 36 -3.86 -31.36 -22.43
N GLU A 37 -3.58 -31.91 -23.61
CA GLU A 37 -4.47 -32.83 -24.29
C GLU A 37 -4.50 -34.19 -23.57
N SER A 38 -5.68 -34.72 -23.32
CA SER A 38 -5.87 -36.14 -23.09
C SER A 38 -7.27 -36.60 -23.49
N SER A 39 -7.24 -37.38 -24.56
CA SER A 39 -8.11 -38.49 -24.99
C SER A 39 -9.62 -38.51 -24.64
N SER A 40 -10.36 -38.49 -25.72
CA SER A 40 -11.80 -38.79 -25.86
C SER A 40 -12.20 -40.23 -25.44
N PRO A 41 -13.38 -40.42 -24.89
CA PRO A 41 -14.22 -41.55 -25.24
C PRO A 41 -15.63 -41.20 -25.73
N THR A 42 -16.11 -42.01 -26.56
CA THR A 42 -17.32 -42.22 -27.35
C THR A 42 -18.68 -41.84 -26.68
N PRO A 43 -19.70 -41.36 -27.46
CA PRO A 43 -20.92 -40.78 -26.95
C PRO A 43 -21.95 -41.79 -26.50
N SER A 44 -22.44 -41.61 -25.28
CA SER A 44 -23.66 -42.27 -24.78
C SER A 44 -24.85 -41.32 -24.91
N LYS A 45 -25.98 -41.87 -25.43
CA LYS A 45 -27.20 -41.16 -25.75
C LYS A 45 -27.80 -40.47 -24.49
N SER A 46 -28.02 -39.18 -24.62
CA SER A 46 -28.65 -38.29 -23.62
C SER A 46 -30.20 -38.41 -23.69
N PRO A 47 -30.88 -38.44 -22.54
CA PRO A 47 -32.32 -38.16 -22.49
C PRO A 47 -32.58 -36.66 -22.63
N SER A 48 -33.73 -36.36 -23.26
CA SER A 48 -34.25 -35.03 -23.56
C SER A 48 -34.29 -34.11 -22.33
N PRO A 49 -33.86 -32.83 -22.44
CA PRO A 49 -33.88 -31.92 -21.29
C PRO A 49 -35.31 -31.46 -20.98
N THR A 50 -35.75 -31.75 -19.78
CA THR A 50 -36.90 -31.07 -19.12
C THR A 50 -36.53 -29.59 -18.96
N ALA A 51 -37.47 -28.70 -19.37
CA ALA A 51 -37.31 -27.26 -19.26
C ALA A 51 -36.93 -26.84 -17.82
N SER A 52 -35.68 -26.45 -17.64
CA SER A 52 -35.24 -25.82 -16.38
C SER A 52 -35.88 -24.43 -16.29
N ALA A 53 -36.59 -24.19 -15.21
CA ALA A 53 -37.04 -22.87 -14.82
C ALA A 53 -35.82 -21.93 -14.72
N SER A 54 -35.87 -20.83 -15.45
CA SER A 54 -34.84 -19.78 -15.41
C SER A 54 -34.81 -19.20 -13.99
N THR A 55 -33.81 -19.57 -13.22
CA THR A 55 -33.48 -18.88 -11.97
C THR A 55 -33.21 -17.42 -12.34
N PRO A 56 -33.86 -16.42 -11.70
CA PRO A 56 -33.56 -15.02 -11.99
C PRO A 56 -32.08 -14.77 -11.72
N SER A 57 -31.38 -14.28 -12.74
CA SER A 57 -30.01 -13.83 -12.60
C SER A 57 -29.94 -12.76 -11.53
N PRO A 58 -29.09 -12.86 -10.51
CA PRO A 58 -28.97 -11.80 -9.51
C PRO A 58 -28.69 -10.49 -10.24
N SER A 59 -29.49 -9.47 -9.96
CA SER A 59 -29.28 -8.13 -10.48
C SER A 59 -27.85 -7.71 -10.14
N ALA A 60 -27.06 -7.38 -11.15
CA ALA A 60 -25.70 -6.89 -10.94
C ALA A 60 -25.81 -5.61 -10.08
N THR A 61 -25.34 -5.69 -8.84
CA THR A 61 -25.24 -4.52 -7.96
C THR A 61 -24.21 -3.59 -8.57
N THR A 62 -24.64 -2.44 -9.06
CA THR A 62 -23.73 -1.42 -9.58
C THR A 62 -22.89 -0.88 -8.43
N TRP A 63 -21.58 -0.98 -8.55
CA TRP A 63 -20.66 -0.40 -7.57
C TRP A 63 -20.71 1.14 -7.64
N THR A 64 -20.66 1.77 -6.49
CA THR A 64 -20.51 3.23 -6.36
C THR A 64 -19.31 3.50 -5.45
N ALA A 65 -18.42 4.36 -5.89
CA ALA A 65 -17.26 4.74 -5.09
C ALA A 65 -17.70 5.29 -3.73
N PRO A 66 -17.14 4.79 -2.61
CA PRO A 66 -17.40 5.37 -1.29
C PRO A 66 -16.85 6.78 -1.22
N SER A 67 -17.56 7.67 -0.52
CA SER A 67 -17.04 9.01 -0.20
C SER A 67 -16.20 8.90 1.08
N VAL A 68 -14.89 8.83 0.90
CA VAL A 68 -13.92 8.68 2.00
C VAL A 68 -13.08 9.94 2.11
N THR A 69 -12.85 10.39 3.33
CA THR A 69 -11.88 11.46 3.63
C THR A 69 -10.77 10.87 4.50
N VAL A 70 -9.53 11.04 4.06
CA VAL A 70 -8.35 10.68 4.82
C VAL A 70 -7.68 11.96 5.31
N SER A 71 -7.35 12.00 6.59
CA SER A 71 -6.58 13.08 7.18
C SER A 71 -5.43 12.50 8.01
N SER A 72 -4.28 13.15 7.93
CA SER A 72 -3.14 12.87 8.79
C SER A 72 -2.72 14.19 9.43
N GLU A 73 -2.68 14.19 10.74
CA GLU A 73 -2.29 15.38 11.50
C GLU A 73 -0.76 15.52 11.52
N ASP A 74 -0.28 16.76 11.39
CA ASP A 74 1.11 17.07 11.70
C ASP A 74 1.43 16.67 13.14
N SER A 75 2.56 16.05 13.33
CA SER A 75 2.99 15.55 14.63
C SER A 75 4.41 15.99 14.97
N SER A 76 4.88 15.63 16.16
CA SER A 76 6.29 15.81 16.51
C SER A 76 7.23 14.96 15.64
N VAL A 77 6.70 13.95 14.94
CA VAL A 77 7.48 13.01 14.13
C VAL A 77 7.56 13.45 12.66
N TRP A 78 6.44 13.82 12.04
CA TRP A 78 6.39 14.26 10.64
C TRP A 78 5.48 15.47 10.42
N THR A 79 5.71 16.16 9.30
CA THR A 79 4.96 17.35 8.91
C THR A 79 4.60 17.24 7.43
N HIS A 80 3.41 17.71 7.06
CA HIS A 80 2.93 17.74 5.68
C HIS A 80 3.88 18.51 4.77
N ASP A 81 4.14 17.94 3.57
CA ASP A 81 5.10 18.48 2.61
C ASP A 81 4.65 18.18 1.17
N ASP A 82 3.91 19.11 0.57
CA ASP A 82 3.37 19.01 -0.79
C ASP A 82 4.44 18.91 -1.88
N GLU A 83 5.69 19.27 -1.59
CA GLU A 83 6.78 19.22 -2.57
C GLU A 83 7.33 17.80 -2.77
N ARG A 84 7.04 16.89 -1.86
CA ARG A 84 7.59 15.53 -1.87
C ARG A 84 6.90 14.59 -2.84
N ILE A 85 5.60 14.77 -3.07
CA ILE A 85 4.81 13.89 -3.93
C ILE A 85 3.91 14.73 -4.85
N LYS A 86 3.86 14.36 -6.13
CA LYS A 86 2.92 14.96 -7.07
C LYS A 86 1.52 14.45 -6.79
N LYS A 87 0.60 15.36 -6.47
CA LYS A 87 -0.83 15.03 -6.27
C LYS A 87 -1.49 14.39 -7.49
N ASP A 88 -0.96 14.62 -8.69
CA ASP A 88 -1.42 14.00 -9.94
C ASP A 88 -1.19 12.46 -9.99
N SER A 89 -0.47 11.90 -9.01
CA SER A 89 -0.23 10.46 -8.91
C SER A 89 -1.42 9.68 -8.35
N ALA A 90 -2.40 10.36 -7.75
CA ALA A 90 -3.62 9.73 -7.28
C ALA A 90 -4.57 9.44 -8.45
N GLY A 91 -5.27 8.28 -8.40
CA GLY A 91 -6.35 7.98 -9.33
C GLY A 91 -7.56 8.93 -9.16
N PRO A 92 -8.57 8.84 -10.04
CA PRO A 92 -9.70 9.78 -10.07
C PRO A 92 -10.54 9.80 -8.77
N ASN A 93 -10.50 8.74 -7.99
CA ASN A 93 -11.19 8.61 -6.70
C ASN A 93 -10.16 8.36 -5.57
N GLY A 94 -8.96 8.90 -5.71
CA GLY A 94 -7.87 8.73 -4.78
C GLY A 94 -7.31 10.04 -4.25
N THR A 95 -6.54 9.92 -3.17
CA THR A 95 -5.73 11.01 -2.61
C THR A 95 -4.32 10.51 -2.36
N ILE A 96 -3.37 11.42 -2.43
CA ILE A 96 -2.00 11.19 -1.99
C ILE A 96 -1.44 12.48 -1.41
N ASP A 97 -0.94 12.41 -0.18
CA ASP A 97 -0.33 13.52 0.53
C ASP A 97 1.08 13.14 0.99
N GLY A 98 2.04 14.04 0.78
CA GLY A 98 3.43 13.87 1.14
C GLY A 98 3.77 14.43 2.52
N TYR A 99 4.78 13.84 3.16
CA TYR A 99 5.25 14.21 4.50
C TYR A 99 6.76 14.13 4.59
N THR A 100 7.35 14.99 5.40
CA THR A 100 8.78 14.96 5.76
C THR A 100 8.93 14.66 7.25
N VAL A 101 9.89 13.81 7.62
CA VAL A 101 10.20 13.49 9.02
C VAL A 101 10.98 14.63 9.66
N ASN A 102 10.46 15.18 10.78
CA ASN A 102 10.99 16.38 11.40
C ASN A 102 12.44 16.23 11.91
N ALA A 103 12.76 15.08 12.52
CA ALA A 103 14.09 14.81 13.05
C ALA A 103 15.13 14.45 11.98
N ASN A 104 14.67 14.00 10.80
CA ASN A 104 15.54 13.64 9.67
C ASN A 104 14.84 13.99 8.35
N PRO A 105 15.03 15.20 7.82
CA PRO A 105 14.40 15.64 6.58
C PRO A 105 14.79 14.84 5.32
N ALA A 106 15.78 13.95 5.41
CA ALA A 106 16.06 12.99 4.34
C ALA A 106 15.08 11.81 4.33
N CYS A 107 14.35 11.60 5.43
CA CYS A 107 13.22 10.67 5.52
C CYS A 107 11.94 11.37 5.06
N PHE A 108 11.16 10.69 4.26
CA PHE A 108 9.87 11.19 3.79
C PHE A 108 8.87 10.05 3.68
N GLY A 109 7.61 10.40 3.63
CA GLY A 109 6.55 9.42 3.49
C GLY A 109 5.38 9.97 2.70
N PHE A 110 4.39 9.12 2.50
CA PHE A 110 3.11 9.51 1.96
C PHE A 110 1.96 8.71 2.58
N VAL A 111 0.80 9.32 2.55
CA VAL A 111 -0.49 8.70 2.86
C VAL A 111 -1.29 8.70 1.57
N SER A 112 -1.71 7.52 1.12
CA SER A 112 -2.52 7.39 -0.07
C SER A 112 -3.78 6.59 0.17
N SER A 113 -4.84 6.93 -0.56
CA SER A 113 -6.08 6.18 -0.58
C SER A 113 -6.64 6.15 -1.99
N GLU A 114 -7.37 5.09 -2.32
CA GLU A 114 -8.02 4.96 -3.61
C GLU A 114 -9.30 4.13 -3.49
N ALA A 115 -10.35 4.53 -4.24
CA ALA A 115 -11.57 3.75 -4.38
C ALA A 115 -11.75 3.36 -5.85
N GLU A 116 -11.73 2.04 -6.13
CA GLU A 116 -11.87 1.50 -7.47
C GLU A 116 -12.78 0.27 -7.53
N GLU A 117 -13.54 0.17 -8.60
CA GLU A 117 -14.43 -0.99 -8.85
C GLU A 117 -13.63 -2.30 -8.93
N ARG A 118 -12.41 -2.28 -9.43
CA ARG A 118 -11.55 -3.50 -9.50
C ARG A 118 -11.31 -4.12 -8.12
N PHE A 119 -11.17 -3.33 -7.06
CA PHE A 119 -11.03 -3.86 -5.70
C PHE A 119 -12.36 -4.41 -5.17
N TYR A 120 -13.48 -3.78 -5.54
CA TYR A 120 -14.82 -4.26 -5.21
C TYR A 120 -15.12 -5.62 -5.87
N THR A 121 -14.62 -5.87 -7.08
CA THR A 121 -14.80 -7.18 -7.74
C THR A 121 -14.14 -8.32 -6.98
N LEU A 122 -13.15 -8.01 -6.14
CA LEU A 122 -12.45 -8.96 -5.28
C LEU A 122 -13.09 -9.16 -3.90
N ARG A 123 -14.25 -8.55 -3.61
CA ARG A 123 -14.90 -8.58 -2.28
C ARG A 123 -15.16 -9.99 -1.72
N GLY A 124 -15.25 -11.01 -2.57
CA GLY A 124 -15.36 -12.42 -2.15
C GLY A 124 -14.04 -13.02 -1.63
N VAL A 125 -12.93 -12.31 -1.80
CA VAL A 125 -11.63 -12.65 -1.23
C VAL A 125 -11.49 -11.81 0.05
N GLY A 126 -11.33 -12.44 1.20
CA GLY A 126 -11.27 -11.73 2.50
C GLY A 126 -10.24 -10.59 2.50
N ASP A 127 -10.54 -9.54 3.24
CA ASP A 127 -9.71 -8.32 3.34
C ASP A 127 -8.28 -8.62 3.80
N ASP A 128 -8.11 -9.61 4.69
CA ASP A 128 -6.82 -10.14 5.13
C ASP A 128 -5.94 -10.57 3.93
N ILE A 129 -6.50 -11.38 3.05
CA ILE A 129 -5.78 -11.88 1.87
C ILE A 129 -5.48 -10.74 0.90
N GLN A 130 -6.43 -9.85 0.67
CA GLN A 130 -6.27 -8.71 -0.25
C GLN A 130 -5.21 -7.72 0.25
N SER A 131 -5.20 -7.39 1.54
CA SER A 131 -4.23 -6.48 2.16
C SER A 131 -2.81 -7.05 2.11
N LYS A 132 -2.63 -8.33 2.42
CA LYS A 132 -1.33 -9.02 2.25
C LYS A 132 -0.88 -9.08 0.79
N ALA A 133 -1.83 -9.26 -0.15
CA ALA A 133 -1.52 -9.27 -1.58
C ALA A 133 -1.10 -7.87 -2.06
N ALA A 134 -1.66 -6.79 -1.48
CA ALA A 134 -1.27 -5.43 -1.77
C ALA A 134 0.20 -5.17 -1.41
N LEU A 135 0.65 -5.59 -0.23
CA LEU A 135 2.07 -5.51 0.14
C LEU A 135 2.97 -6.21 -0.89
N LYS A 136 2.60 -7.39 -1.36
CA LYS A 136 3.39 -8.14 -2.36
C LYS A 136 3.40 -7.48 -3.73
N SER A 137 2.29 -6.89 -4.18
CA SER A 137 2.21 -6.30 -5.53
C SER A 137 3.15 -5.11 -5.71
N GLN A 138 3.37 -4.34 -4.67
CA GLN A 138 4.25 -3.17 -4.68
C GLN A 138 5.75 -3.53 -4.69
N GLN A 139 6.10 -4.76 -4.35
CA GLN A 139 7.49 -5.23 -4.45
C GLN A 139 8.03 -5.15 -5.90
N THR A 140 7.14 -5.01 -6.89
CA THR A 140 7.50 -4.87 -8.30
C THR A 140 7.80 -3.42 -8.71
N ILE A 141 7.40 -2.41 -7.92
CA ILE A 141 7.57 -0.98 -8.24
C ILE A 141 8.99 -0.51 -7.92
N PHE A 142 9.58 -1.05 -6.85
CA PHE A 142 10.93 -0.69 -6.43
C PHE A 142 11.94 -1.75 -6.85
N SER A 143 13.10 -1.31 -7.26
CA SER A 143 14.23 -2.23 -7.51
C SER A 143 14.77 -2.77 -6.19
N ASN A 144 15.15 -4.05 -6.17
CA ASN A 144 15.75 -4.71 -5.01
C ASN A 144 14.90 -4.62 -3.73
N TYR A 145 13.57 -4.69 -3.85
CA TYR A 145 12.69 -4.72 -2.69
C TYR A 145 12.91 -5.99 -1.87
N GLN A 146 13.14 -5.82 -0.58
CA GLN A 146 13.32 -6.91 0.37
C GLN A 146 12.54 -6.61 1.65
N THR A 147 11.54 -7.41 1.98
CA THR A 147 10.88 -7.36 3.29
C THR A 147 11.86 -7.85 4.35
N THR A 148 12.14 -7.02 5.34
CA THR A 148 13.04 -7.34 6.45
C THR A 148 12.31 -7.80 7.69
N GLN A 149 11.06 -7.31 7.90
CA GLN A 149 10.15 -7.75 8.96
C GLN A 149 8.69 -7.67 8.48
N GLY A 150 7.83 -8.55 9.00
CA GLY A 150 6.40 -8.57 8.70
C GLY A 150 6.02 -9.60 7.62
N PRO A 151 4.78 -9.54 7.07
CA PRO A 151 3.74 -8.59 7.46
C PRO A 151 3.14 -8.88 8.84
N ASN A 152 2.96 -7.86 9.66
CA ASN A 152 2.34 -7.93 10.97
C ASN A 152 0.98 -7.21 10.96
N LEU A 153 -0.03 -7.78 11.61
CA LEU A 153 -1.31 -7.10 11.79
C LEU A 153 -1.15 -6.02 12.88
N VAL A 154 -1.58 -4.79 12.58
CA VAL A 154 -1.56 -3.65 13.51
C VAL A 154 -2.87 -2.89 13.47
N GLU A 155 -3.24 -2.27 14.60
CA GLU A 155 -4.49 -1.52 14.81
C GLU A 155 -4.19 -0.05 15.18
N ALA A 156 -3.23 0.57 14.49
CA ALA A 156 -2.78 1.91 14.82
C ALA A 156 -3.60 3.02 14.15
N VAL A 157 -4.08 2.81 12.93
CA VAL A 157 -4.93 3.76 12.20
C VAL A 157 -6.36 3.70 12.74
N ARG A 158 -7.14 4.77 12.60
CA ARG A 158 -8.52 4.86 13.07
C ARG A 158 -9.50 5.22 11.95
N ASP A 159 -10.69 4.60 12.01
CA ASP A 159 -11.84 4.93 11.17
C ASP A 159 -13.07 5.33 12.01
N ASP A 160 -14.25 5.39 11.39
CA ASP A 160 -15.51 5.73 12.07
C ASP A 160 -15.93 4.69 13.12
N SER A 161 -15.45 3.44 13.04
CA SER A 161 -15.70 2.36 13.99
C SER A 161 -14.74 2.38 15.19
N GLY A 162 -13.63 3.10 15.08
CA GLY A 162 -12.60 3.27 16.12
C GLY A 162 -11.23 2.75 15.73
N THR A 163 -11.10 1.57 15.15
CA THR A 163 -9.84 1.01 14.66
C THR A 163 -9.93 0.63 13.20
N PHE A 164 -8.86 0.85 12.47
CA PHE A 164 -8.68 0.48 11.08
C PHE A 164 -7.49 -0.46 10.99
N PRO A 165 -7.69 -1.77 11.27
CA PRO A 165 -6.59 -2.74 11.28
C PRO A 165 -6.05 -2.94 9.87
N GLY A 166 -4.73 -3.14 9.78
CA GLY A 166 -4.05 -3.39 8.50
C GLY A 166 -2.73 -4.11 8.71
N TYR A 167 -2.03 -4.37 7.63
CA TYR A 167 -0.73 -5.04 7.69
C TYR A 167 0.40 -4.05 7.51
N GLU A 168 1.42 -4.17 8.38
CA GLU A 168 2.67 -3.43 8.25
C GLU A 168 3.84 -4.36 7.93
N GLU A 169 4.82 -3.81 7.22
CA GLU A 169 6.13 -4.43 7.02
C GLU A 169 7.25 -3.41 7.10
N THR A 170 8.44 -3.88 7.43
CA THR A 170 9.69 -3.16 7.27
C THR A 170 10.41 -3.70 6.05
N PHE A 171 10.99 -2.83 5.23
CA PHE A 171 11.61 -3.23 3.99
C PHE A 171 12.86 -2.40 3.65
N SER A 172 13.67 -2.92 2.74
CA SER A 172 14.76 -2.20 2.09
C SER A 172 14.55 -2.19 0.59
N VAL A 173 14.89 -1.10 -0.08
CA VAL A 173 14.73 -0.91 -1.52
C VAL A 173 15.87 -0.11 -2.12
N THR A 174 15.95 -0.13 -3.45
CA THR A 174 16.70 0.86 -4.22
C THR A 174 15.71 1.82 -4.88
N ALA A 175 15.70 3.07 -4.43
CA ALA A 175 14.81 4.10 -4.95
C ALA A 175 15.50 4.93 -6.05
N ASN A 176 14.71 5.37 -7.02
CA ASN A 176 15.17 6.24 -8.10
C ASN A 176 14.57 7.64 -7.91
N PHE A 177 15.40 8.59 -7.50
CA PHE A 177 15.04 9.99 -7.45
C PHE A 177 15.51 10.71 -8.71
N SER A 178 14.89 11.84 -9.04
CA SER A 178 15.28 12.63 -10.21
C SER A 178 16.72 13.18 -10.14
N ASP A 179 17.20 13.40 -8.93
CA ASP A 179 18.55 13.94 -8.62
C ASP A 179 19.52 12.87 -8.09
N SER A 180 19.04 11.68 -7.76
CA SER A 180 19.83 10.64 -7.10
C SER A 180 19.30 9.24 -7.44
N PRO A 181 19.69 8.68 -8.60
CA PRO A 181 19.29 7.34 -8.99
C PRO A 181 19.96 6.26 -8.13
N ASN A 182 19.31 5.11 -7.99
CA ASN A 182 19.82 3.94 -7.26
C ASN A 182 20.19 4.22 -5.79
N THR A 183 19.38 5.02 -5.11
CA THR A 183 19.60 5.34 -3.69
C THR A 183 19.08 4.22 -2.79
N PRO A 184 19.94 3.59 -1.95
CA PRO A 184 19.48 2.59 -0.98
C PRO A 184 18.64 3.24 0.12
N MET A 185 17.47 2.69 0.37
CA MET A 185 16.51 3.19 1.36
C MET A 185 15.99 2.03 2.22
N ASP A 186 15.71 2.33 3.47
CA ASP A 186 14.93 1.47 4.37
C ASP A 186 13.57 2.13 4.61
N GLY A 187 12.53 1.33 4.85
CA GLY A 187 11.20 1.90 5.01
C GLY A 187 10.26 1.09 5.87
N TYR A 188 9.17 1.74 6.25
CA TYR A 188 7.96 1.13 6.78
C TYR A 188 6.83 1.29 5.78
N ARG A 189 5.94 0.32 5.76
CA ARG A 189 4.73 0.36 4.96
C ARG A 189 3.56 -0.24 5.74
N PHE A 190 2.40 0.39 5.62
CA PHE A 190 1.12 -0.09 6.12
C PHE A 190 0.14 -0.16 4.96
N ASP A 191 -0.60 -1.27 4.85
CA ASP A 191 -1.61 -1.50 3.83
C ASP A 191 -2.91 -2.05 4.40
N ARG A 192 -4.04 -1.53 3.91
CA ARG A 192 -5.37 -2.05 4.15
C ARG A 192 -6.22 -1.99 2.90
N ARG A 193 -6.90 -3.09 2.58
CA ARG A 193 -7.97 -3.14 1.58
C ARG A 193 -9.29 -3.48 2.24
N VAL A 194 -10.35 -2.75 1.86
CA VAL A 194 -11.72 -2.99 2.27
C VAL A 194 -12.48 -3.39 1.02
N GLY A 195 -12.51 -4.70 0.73
CA GLY A 195 -13.01 -5.26 -0.52
C GLY A 195 -14.48 -4.96 -0.75
N GLU A 196 -15.33 -5.02 0.28
CA GLU A 196 -16.75 -4.71 0.17
C GLU A 196 -17.06 -3.25 -0.23
N LYS A 197 -16.09 -2.34 -0.03
CA LYS A 197 -16.19 -0.94 -0.43
C LYS A 197 -15.39 -0.62 -1.69
N GLY A 198 -14.52 -1.53 -2.13
CA GLY A 198 -13.59 -1.26 -3.22
C GLY A 198 -12.56 -0.19 -2.85
N PHE A 199 -12.15 -0.12 -1.57
CA PHE A 199 -11.27 0.90 -1.04
C PHE A 199 -9.91 0.30 -0.65
N THR A 200 -8.83 1.05 -0.92
CA THR A 200 -7.47 0.73 -0.49
C THR A 200 -6.85 1.94 0.20
N PHE A 201 -6.03 1.65 1.18
CA PHE A 201 -5.33 2.65 1.96
C PHE A 201 -3.89 2.20 2.21
N GLU A 202 -2.95 3.11 2.01
CA GLU A 202 -1.52 2.86 2.18
C GLU A 202 -0.83 4.02 2.89
N VAL A 203 0.10 3.70 3.77
CA VAL A 203 1.08 4.64 4.33
C VAL A 203 2.46 4.08 4.07
N MET A 204 3.35 4.89 3.54
CA MET A 204 4.75 4.52 3.32
C MET A 204 5.67 5.57 3.92
N LEU A 205 6.76 5.12 4.52
CA LEU A 205 7.88 5.95 4.97
C LEU A 205 9.16 5.39 4.40
N LEU A 206 10.01 6.25 3.88
CA LEU A 206 11.33 5.93 3.34
C LEU A 206 12.39 6.81 3.99
N CYS A 207 13.48 6.19 4.43
CA CYS A 207 14.67 6.84 4.98
C CYS A 207 15.92 6.36 4.25
N PRO A 208 16.98 7.15 4.15
CA PRO A 208 18.29 6.63 3.73
C PRO A 208 18.68 5.41 4.54
N GLN A 209 19.29 4.42 3.89
CA GLN A 209 19.66 3.16 4.53
C GLN A 209 20.41 3.36 5.84
N GLY A 210 19.98 2.67 6.90
CA GLY A 210 20.56 2.77 8.24
C GLY A 210 20.10 3.99 9.06
N SER A 211 19.17 4.81 8.55
CA SER A 211 18.63 5.98 9.26
C SER A 211 17.11 5.92 9.50
N LEU A 212 16.52 4.72 9.42
CA LEU A 212 15.11 4.51 9.67
C LEU A 212 14.73 4.93 11.09
N ILE A 213 13.58 5.60 11.26
CA ILE A 213 13.04 5.97 12.57
C ILE A 213 12.66 4.73 13.38
N GLY A 214 12.52 4.87 14.70
CA GLY A 214 12.07 3.77 15.57
C GLY A 214 10.62 3.38 15.30
N LEU A 215 10.29 2.11 15.59
CA LEU A 215 8.94 1.56 15.40
C LEU A 215 7.87 2.33 16.20
N ASP A 216 8.19 2.81 17.41
CA ASP A 216 7.27 3.62 18.23
C ASP A 216 6.92 4.95 17.53
N GLN A 217 7.89 5.56 16.85
CA GLN A 217 7.67 6.77 16.07
C GLN A 217 6.81 6.50 14.85
N TRP A 218 7.03 5.37 14.17
CA TRP A 218 6.18 4.91 13.08
C TRP A 218 4.73 4.69 13.55
N HIS A 219 4.51 4.01 14.66
CA HIS A 219 3.17 3.83 15.23
C HIS A 219 2.55 5.16 15.70
N THR A 220 3.35 6.15 16.10
CA THR A 220 2.85 7.51 16.38
C THR A 220 2.31 8.17 15.11
N ILE A 221 3.00 8.00 13.97
CA ILE A 221 2.52 8.48 12.68
C ILE A 221 1.18 7.82 12.32
N LEU A 222 1.11 6.50 12.33
CA LEU A 222 -0.12 5.76 12.02
C LEU A 222 -1.28 6.17 12.96
N GLY A 223 -0.99 6.36 14.25
CA GLY A 223 -1.97 6.79 15.27
C GLY A 223 -2.55 8.20 15.06
N GLY A 224 -1.87 9.05 14.28
CA GLY A 224 -2.33 10.37 13.87
C GLY A 224 -3.26 10.37 12.66
N ILE A 225 -3.46 9.21 11.99
CA ILE A 225 -4.26 9.12 10.78
C ILE A 225 -5.71 8.79 11.13
N ARG A 226 -6.64 9.47 10.43
CA ARG A 226 -8.09 9.28 10.54
C ARG A 226 -8.69 9.06 9.16
N ILE A 227 -9.55 8.05 9.05
CA ILE A 227 -10.30 7.72 7.84
C ILE A 227 -11.78 7.86 8.16
N GLN A 228 -12.48 8.76 7.48
CA GLN A 228 -13.90 9.04 7.67
C GLN A 228 -14.71 8.61 6.44
N GLY A 229 -15.96 8.20 6.65
CA GLY A 229 -16.85 7.74 5.59
C GLY A 229 -16.71 6.25 5.29
N ILE A 230 -15.93 5.52 6.07
CA ILE A 230 -15.76 4.08 5.96
C ILE A 230 -15.73 3.43 7.34
N ASP A 231 -16.34 2.27 7.44
CA ASP A 231 -16.23 1.33 8.55
C ASP A 231 -15.63 0.06 7.97
N ALA A 232 -14.37 -0.17 8.27
CA ALA A 232 -13.64 -1.31 7.72
C ALA A 232 -13.91 -2.61 8.46
N GLY A 233 -14.41 -2.53 9.69
CA GLY A 233 -14.60 -3.69 10.55
C GLY A 233 -13.30 -4.42 10.91
N ALA A 234 -13.43 -5.57 11.55
CA ALA A 234 -12.30 -6.46 11.85
C ALA A 234 -11.75 -7.12 10.56
N MET A 235 -10.48 -7.51 10.61
CA MET A 235 -9.84 -8.35 9.59
C MET A 235 -10.00 -9.82 9.90
#